data_411e418d7a2bbea379e42e9731288897
#
_entry.id   411e418d7a2bbea379e42e9731288897
#
_cell.length_a   1.000
_cell.length_b   1.000
_cell.length_c   1.000
_cell.angle_alpha   90.00
_cell.angle_beta   90.00
_cell.angle_gamma   90.00
#
_symmetry.space_group_name_H-M   'P 1'
#
loop_
_entity.id
_entity.type
_entity.pdbx_description
1 polymer ?
#
loop_
_entity_poly.entity_id
_entity_poly.type
_entity_poly.pdbx_seq_one_letter_code
_entity_poly.pdbx_strand_id
1 'polypeptide(L)'
;MSTNNRMPDKIRVDTEDLQSVRIGTYIGEDMTYQGKPFTGFEIHGYYENGQAAGETEYINGEQMGWVIEFYDNGFVERETLNYGATTVYFNEFDRDGNKTIGGFIAKHLLEKVCAITGEDSNNIKE
;
A
#
# COMPACT_ATOMS: atom_id res chain seq x y z
N MET A 1 -8.44 1.82 -18.12
CA MET A 1 -8.48 1.00 -17.07
C MET A 1 -7.43 1.10 -16.12
N SER A 2 -7.58 1.26 -14.99
CA SER A 2 -6.55 1.47 -14.16
C SER A 2 -6.67 0.85 -12.92
N THR A 3 -6.76 -0.37 -12.92
CA THR A 3 -6.62 -1.04 -11.69
C THR A 3 -5.22 -0.92 -11.20
N ASN A 4 -5.03 -1.05 -9.93
CA ASN A 4 -3.72 -1.04 -9.36
C ASN A 4 -3.03 -2.34 -9.68
N ASN A 5 -1.87 -2.22 -10.30
CA ASN A 5 -1.04 -3.37 -10.61
C ASN A 5 0.25 -3.40 -9.81
N ARG A 6 0.31 -2.62 -8.71
CA ARG A 6 1.48 -2.65 -7.85
C ARG A 6 1.61 -4.02 -7.21
N MET A 7 2.77 -4.65 -7.37
CA MET A 7 3.11 -5.92 -6.71
C MET A 7 2.01 -6.98 -6.91
N PRO A 8 1.65 -7.33 -8.16
CA PRO A 8 0.51 -8.22 -8.41
C PRO A 8 0.68 -9.63 -7.84
N ASP A 9 1.92 -10.05 -7.55
CA ASP A 9 2.17 -11.38 -7.01
C ASP A 9 1.96 -11.48 -5.51
N LYS A 10 1.75 -10.36 -4.82
CA LYS A 10 1.49 -10.37 -3.39
C LYS A 10 0.01 -10.64 -3.12
N ILE A 11 -0.28 -11.33 -2.03
CA ILE A 11 -1.67 -11.65 -1.69
C ILE A 11 -2.41 -10.39 -1.25
N ARG A 12 -3.71 -10.37 -1.50
CA ARG A 12 -4.63 -9.34 -1.03
C ARG A 12 -5.62 -9.99 -0.09
N VAL A 13 -5.77 -9.43 1.10
CA VAL A 13 -6.63 -9.98 2.15
C VAL A 13 -7.53 -8.87 2.68
N ASP A 14 -8.80 -9.17 2.87
CA ASP A 14 -9.74 -8.18 3.41
C ASP A 14 -9.40 -7.86 4.87
N THR A 15 -9.66 -6.62 5.27
CA THR A 15 -9.42 -6.16 6.64
C THR A 15 -10.00 -7.10 7.68
N GLU A 16 -11.20 -7.60 7.44
CA GLU A 16 -11.90 -8.46 8.41
C GLU A 16 -11.21 -9.80 8.65
N ASP A 17 -10.34 -10.23 7.74
CA ASP A 17 -9.60 -11.48 7.87
C ASP A 17 -8.23 -11.29 8.52
N LEU A 18 -7.89 -10.06 8.89
CA LEU A 18 -6.63 -9.73 9.54
C LEU A 18 -6.87 -9.40 11.01
N GLN A 19 -5.84 -9.56 11.83
CA GLN A 19 -5.89 -9.24 13.24
C GLN A 19 -4.71 -8.40 13.65
N SER A 20 -4.99 -7.37 14.45
CA SER A 20 -3.95 -6.51 14.99
C SER A 20 -3.56 -7.04 16.36
N VAL A 21 -2.28 -7.28 16.58
CA VAL A 21 -1.78 -7.89 17.80
C VAL A 21 -0.66 -7.03 18.39
N ARG A 22 -0.80 -6.72 19.70
CA ARG A 22 0.26 -6.02 20.43
C ARG A 22 1.26 -7.07 20.92
N ILE A 23 2.55 -6.84 20.66
CA ILE A 23 3.61 -7.76 21.03
C ILE A 23 4.44 -7.20 22.19
N GLY A 24 4.37 -7.86 23.35
CA GLY A 24 5.19 -7.52 24.50
C GLY A 24 4.94 -6.11 25.03
N THR A 25 6.04 -5.39 25.35
CA THR A 25 5.96 -4.03 25.83
C THR A 25 6.07 -3.02 24.68
N TYR A 26 6.11 -3.48 23.46
CA TYR A 26 6.26 -2.65 22.29
C TYR A 26 5.00 -1.77 22.11
N ILE A 27 5.22 -0.49 21.81
CA ILE A 27 4.11 0.43 21.57
C ILE A 27 3.77 0.35 20.10
N GLY A 28 2.91 -0.51 19.75
CA GLY A 28 2.49 -0.70 18.37
C GLY A 28 1.81 -2.02 18.25
N GLU A 29 1.24 -2.26 17.11
CA GLU A 29 0.55 -3.49 16.84
C GLU A 29 1.03 -4.04 15.51
N ASP A 30 1.27 -5.33 15.48
CA ASP A 30 1.60 -6.00 14.23
C ASP A 30 0.34 -6.59 13.64
N MET A 31 0.20 -6.50 12.33
CA MET A 31 -0.90 -7.11 11.62
C MET A 31 -0.58 -8.59 11.41
N THR A 32 -1.54 -9.46 11.73
CA THR A 32 -1.37 -10.90 11.53
C THR A 32 -2.46 -11.46 10.64
N TYR A 33 -2.12 -12.54 9.95
CA TYR A 33 -3.04 -13.29 9.11
C TYR A 33 -2.86 -14.76 9.43
N GLN A 34 -3.94 -15.42 9.85
CA GLN A 34 -3.91 -16.83 10.21
C GLN A 34 -2.84 -17.12 11.27
N GLY A 35 -2.70 -16.20 12.23
CA GLY A 35 -1.79 -16.37 13.36
C GLY A 35 -0.33 -16.03 13.10
N LYS A 36 0.00 -15.53 11.92
CA LYS A 36 1.39 -15.20 11.56
C LYS A 36 1.50 -13.74 11.13
N PRO A 37 2.67 -13.11 11.28
CA PRO A 37 2.86 -11.76 10.78
C PRO A 37 2.51 -11.67 9.30
N PHE A 38 1.74 -10.64 8.93
CA PHE A 38 1.19 -10.53 7.58
C PHE A 38 2.17 -9.83 6.64
N THR A 39 2.37 -10.42 5.46
CA THR A 39 3.05 -9.78 4.33
C THR A 39 2.10 -9.84 3.14
N GLY A 40 1.73 -8.68 2.62
CA GLY A 40 0.78 -8.58 1.52
C GLY A 40 0.03 -7.27 1.59
N PHE A 41 -1.10 -7.21 0.93
CA PHE A 41 -1.94 -6.02 0.93
C PHE A 41 -3.25 -6.26 1.66
N GLU A 42 -3.59 -5.35 2.56
CA GLU A 42 -4.89 -5.32 3.22
C GLU A 42 -5.85 -4.51 2.35
N ILE A 43 -7.02 -5.07 2.03
CA ILE A 43 -8.07 -4.33 1.33
C ILE A 43 -8.99 -3.70 2.37
N HIS A 44 -9.11 -2.36 2.36
CA HIS A 44 -9.78 -1.63 3.43
C HIS A 44 -11.29 -1.57 3.31
N GLY A 45 -11.86 -1.98 2.24
CA GLY A 45 -13.30 -1.93 2.05
C GLY A 45 -13.64 -1.81 0.58
N TYR A 46 -14.94 -1.74 0.31
CA TYR A 46 -15.44 -1.77 -1.06
C TYR A 46 -16.53 -0.72 -1.24
N TYR A 47 -16.56 -0.14 -2.44
CA TYR A 47 -17.69 0.67 -2.86
C TYR A 47 -18.89 -0.25 -3.15
N GLU A 48 -20.07 0.33 -3.29
CA GLU A 48 -21.28 -0.47 -3.56
C GLU A 48 -21.17 -1.34 -4.80
N ASN A 49 -20.39 -0.89 -5.79
CA ASN A 49 -20.23 -1.64 -7.04
C ASN A 49 -19.19 -2.77 -6.93
N GLY A 50 -18.64 -3.02 -5.76
CA GLY A 50 -17.66 -4.08 -5.55
C GLY A 50 -16.21 -3.69 -5.79
N GLN A 51 -15.96 -2.45 -6.22
CA GLN A 51 -14.60 -1.97 -6.40
C GLN A 51 -13.93 -1.75 -5.05
N ALA A 52 -12.71 -2.27 -4.87
CA ALA A 52 -11.93 -2.02 -3.65
C ALA A 52 -11.70 -0.52 -3.47
N ALA A 53 -11.88 -0.02 -2.25
CA ALA A 53 -11.71 1.39 -1.95
C ALA A 53 -10.26 1.76 -1.66
N GLY A 54 -9.48 0.84 -1.12
CA GLY A 54 -8.08 1.11 -0.84
C GLY A 54 -7.33 -0.14 -0.44
N GLU A 55 -5.99 -0.05 -0.49
CA GLU A 55 -5.09 -1.13 -0.10
C GLU A 55 -3.90 -0.57 0.65
N THR A 56 -3.41 -1.31 1.64
CA THR A 56 -2.20 -0.96 2.38
C THR A 56 -1.28 -2.18 2.42
N GLU A 57 -0.02 -1.95 2.07
CA GLU A 57 0.98 -3.02 2.08
C GLU A 57 1.57 -3.19 3.47
N TYR A 58 1.78 -4.47 3.86
CA TYR A 58 2.45 -4.84 5.11
C TYR A 58 3.60 -5.79 4.80
N ILE A 59 4.66 -5.69 5.57
CA ILE A 59 5.81 -6.60 5.51
C ILE A 59 6.03 -7.11 6.93
N ASN A 60 5.88 -8.43 7.13
CA ASN A 60 6.04 -9.07 8.43
C ASN A 60 5.26 -8.38 9.55
N GLY A 61 4.03 -7.96 9.24
CA GLY A 61 3.13 -7.36 10.20
C GLY A 61 3.23 -5.84 10.33
N GLU A 62 4.24 -5.21 9.74
CA GLU A 62 4.44 -3.77 9.83
C GLU A 62 4.03 -3.09 8.54
N GLN A 63 3.37 -1.94 8.66
CA GLN A 63 2.99 -1.16 7.49
C GLN A 63 4.25 -0.65 6.79
N MET A 64 4.42 -1.00 5.53
CA MET A 64 5.62 -0.68 4.77
C MET A 64 5.28 -0.81 3.29
N GLY A 65 5.65 0.18 2.49
CA GLY A 65 5.42 0.11 1.05
C GLY A 65 4.21 0.93 0.60
N TRP A 66 3.38 0.34 -0.25
CA TRP A 66 2.32 1.08 -0.92
C TRP A 66 1.08 1.25 -0.05
N VAL A 67 0.49 2.45 -0.10
CA VAL A 67 -0.87 2.72 0.35
C VAL A 67 -1.58 3.32 -0.86
N ILE A 68 -2.66 2.69 -1.29
CA ILE A 68 -3.33 3.05 -2.53
C ILE A 68 -4.81 3.25 -2.27
N GLU A 69 -5.34 4.37 -2.77
CA GLU A 69 -6.76 4.66 -2.72
C GLU A 69 -7.31 4.68 -4.13
N PHE A 70 -8.50 4.13 -4.32
CA PHE A 70 -9.14 4.01 -5.62
C PHE A 70 -10.41 4.85 -5.68
N TYR A 71 -10.71 5.35 -6.87
CA TYR A 71 -12.05 5.83 -7.18
C TYR A 71 -12.98 4.63 -7.34
N ASP A 72 -14.28 4.89 -7.33
CA ASP A 72 -15.28 3.83 -7.51
C ASP A 72 -15.27 3.23 -8.93
N ASN A 73 -14.63 3.88 -9.88
CA ASN A 73 -14.48 3.36 -11.24
C ASN A 73 -13.22 2.50 -11.43
N GLY A 74 -12.45 2.27 -10.35
CA GLY A 74 -11.26 1.42 -10.39
C GLY A 74 -9.96 2.14 -10.71
N PHE A 75 -10.00 3.41 -11.13
CA PHE A 75 -8.79 4.17 -11.30
C PHE A 75 -8.18 4.50 -9.94
N VAL A 76 -6.86 4.58 -9.90
CA VAL A 76 -6.16 5.03 -8.69
C VAL A 76 -6.47 6.50 -8.47
N GLU A 77 -6.87 6.85 -7.25
CA GLU A 77 -7.04 8.23 -6.83
C GLU A 77 -5.73 8.77 -6.29
N ARG A 78 -5.07 8.00 -5.45
CA ARG A 78 -3.82 8.38 -4.82
C ARG A 78 -3.03 7.14 -4.46
N GLU A 79 -1.72 7.19 -4.68
CA GLU A 79 -0.83 6.14 -4.22
C GLU A 79 0.37 6.77 -3.52
N THR A 80 0.81 6.17 -2.42
CA THR A 80 2.01 6.60 -1.72
C THR A 80 2.89 5.40 -1.47
N LEU A 81 4.20 5.58 -1.65
CA LEU A 81 5.19 4.58 -1.27
C LEU A 81 5.83 5.05 0.02
N ASN A 82 5.78 4.23 1.06
CA ASN A 82 6.12 4.64 2.41
C ASN A 82 7.20 3.76 3.04
N TYR A 83 8.15 4.39 3.71
CA TYR A 83 9.09 3.70 4.57
C TYR A 83 8.57 3.89 5.99
N GLY A 84 7.80 2.91 6.49
CA GLY A 84 7.06 3.09 7.74
C GLY A 84 6.08 4.25 7.63
N ALA A 85 6.21 5.22 8.52
CA ALA A 85 5.35 6.40 8.55
C ALA A 85 5.80 7.51 7.60
N THR A 86 6.96 7.36 6.95
CA THR A 86 7.53 8.39 6.09
C THR A 86 7.17 8.16 4.64
N THR A 87 6.52 9.12 4.01
CA THR A 87 6.21 9.04 2.59
C THR A 87 7.47 9.33 1.77
N VAL A 88 7.81 8.40 0.89
CA VAL A 88 8.98 8.49 0.03
C VAL A 88 8.60 9.10 -1.32
N TYR A 89 7.45 8.72 -1.85
CA TYR A 89 7.02 9.03 -3.21
C TYR A 89 5.50 8.97 -3.27
N PHE A 90 4.88 9.80 -4.09
CA PHE A 90 3.42 9.76 -4.23
C PHE A 90 2.97 10.20 -5.61
N ASN A 91 1.75 9.82 -5.97
CA ASN A 91 1.06 10.31 -7.16
C ASN A 91 -0.42 10.48 -6.83
N GLU A 92 -1.03 11.51 -7.41
CA GLU A 92 -2.48 11.70 -7.39
C GLU A 92 -2.97 11.77 -8.82
N PHE A 93 -4.17 11.25 -9.04
CA PHE A 93 -4.75 11.14 -10.38
C PHE A 93 -6.19 11.64 -10.35
N ASP A 94 -6.68 12.10 -11.52
CA ASP A 94 -8.09 12.42 -11.65
C ASP A 94 -8.91 11.16 -11.97
N ARG A 95 -10.22 11.31 -12.12
CA ARG A 95 -11.11 10.16 -12.34
C ARG A 95 -10.93 9.52 -13.72
N ASP A 96 -10.21 10.17 -14.62
CA ASP A 96 -9.92 9.63 -15.95
C ASP A 96 -8.55 8.94 -16.02
N GLY A 97 -7.84 8.89 -14.88
CA GLY A 97 -6.54 8.25 -14.81
C GLY A 97 -5.36 9.15 -15.15
N ASN A 98 -5.59 10.45 -15.28
CA ASN A 98 -4.52 11.40 -15.58
C ASN A 98 -3.85 11.85 -14.30
N LYS A 99 -2.52 11.80 -14.27
CA LYS A 99 -1.76 12.26 -13.12
C LYS A 99 -1.88 13.77 -12.97
N THR A 100 -2.26 14.22 -11.78
CA THR A 100 -2.42 15.65 -11.49
C THR A 100 -1.21 16.21 -10.74
N ILE A 101 -0.66 15.45 -9.80
CA ILE A 101 0.52 15.86 -9.04
C ILE A 101 1.23 14.61 -8.54
N GLY A 102 2.50 14.72 -8.27
CA GLY A 102 3.27 13.62 -7.70
C GLY A 102 4.75 13.90 -7.73
N GLY A 103 5.51 12.98 -7.14
CA GLY A 103 6.95 13.07 -7.12
C GLY A 103 7.53 12.53 -5.82
N PHE A 104 8.83 12.73 -5.66
CA PHE A 104 9.55 12.27 -4.48
C PHE A 104 9.45 13.28 -3.34
N ILE A 105 9.26 12.76 -2.13
CA ILE A 105 9.32 13.56 -0.90
C ILE A 105 10.58 13.21 -0.13
N ALA A 106 10.89 11.92 0.00
CA ALA A 106 12.07 11.44 0.68
C ALA A 106 12.84 10.46 -0.20
N LYS A 107 13.31 10.95 -1.35
CA LYS A 107 13.96 10.13 -2.37
C LYS A 107 15.13 9.31 -1.82
N HIS A 108 15.82 9.84 -0.80
CA HIS A 108 16.95 9.14 -0.18
C HIS A 108 16.56 7.81 0.47
N LEU A 109 15.27 7.57 0.71
CA LEU A 109 14.78 6.33 1.28
C LEU A 109 14.30 5.33 0.23
N LEU A 110 14.35 5.69 -1.06
CA LEU A 110 13.81 4.85 -2.13
C LEU A 110 14.43 3.46 -2.15
N GLU A 111 15.75 3.39 -2.12
CA GLU A 111 16.43 2.10 -2.18
C GLU A 111 16.11 1.23 -0.98
N LYS A 112 15.96 1.84 0.20
CA LYS A 112 15.62 1.11 1.42
C LYS A 112 14.24 0.49 1.34
N VAL A 113 13.23 1.26 0.96
CA VAL A 113 11.87 0.74 0.90
C VAL A 113 11.74 -0.31 -0.19
N CYS A 114 12.40 -0.12 -1.32
CA CYS A 114 12.39 -1.11 -2.40
C CYS A 114 13.06 -2.42 -1.99
N ALA A 115 14.16 -2.34 -1.24
CA ALA A 115 14.83 -3.54 -0.75
C ALA A 115 13.95 -4.34 0.21
N ILE A 116 13.17 -3.66 1.04
CA ILE A 116 12.31 -4.32 2.01
C ILE A 116 11.07 -4.92 1.36
N THR A 117 10.44 -4.19 0.45
CA THR A 117 9.17 -4.60 -0.16
C THR A 117 9.35 -5.51 -1.36
N GLY A 118 10.52 -5.48 -1.98
CA GLY A 118 10.75 -6.18 -3.24
C GLY A 118 10.33 -5.37 -4.47
N GLU A 119 9.93 -4.11 -4.29
CA GLU A 119 9.58 -3.26 -5.43
C GLU A 119 10.82 -2.92 -6.24
N ASP A 120 10.68 -2.87 -7.56
CA ASP A 120 11.76 -2.47 -8.45
C ASP A 120 11.80 -0.94 -8.51
N SER A 121 12.91 -0.35 -8.09
CA SER A 121 13.05 1.11 -8.09
C SER A 121 12.91 1.71 -9.48
N ASN A 122 13.14 0.93 -10.53
CA ASN A 122 12.96 1.40 -11.90
C ASN A 122 11.49 1.66 -12.25
N ASN A 123 10.56 1.14 -11.45
CA ASN A 123 9.13 1.40 -11.62
C ASN A 123 8.69 2.70 -10.97
N ILE A 124 9.59 3.38 -10.26
CA ILE A 124 9.26 4.58 -9.49
C ILE A 124 9.88 5.78 -10.20
N LYS A 125 9.05 6.53 -10.91
CA LYS A 125 9.51 7.66 -11.73
C LYS A 125 8.62 8.87 -11.53
N GLU A 126 9.25 10.02 -11.54
CA GLU A 126 8.49 11.29 -11.52
C GLU A 126 7.76 11.54 -12.81
#